data_29bc2454bf3fb2fb7aa9ea42366565f4
#
_entry.id   29bc2454bf3fb2fb7aa9ea42366565f4
#
_cell.length_a   1.000
_cell.length_b   1.000
_cell.length_c   1.000
_cell.angle_alpha   90.00
_cell.angle_beta   90.00
_cell.angle_gamma   90.00
#
_symmetry.space_group_name_H-M   'P 1'
#
loop_
_entity.id
_entity.type
_entity.pdbx_description
1 polymer ?
#
loop_
_entity_poly.entity_id
_entity_poly.type
_entity_poly.pdbx_seq_one_letter_code
_entity_poly.pdbx_strand_id
1 'polypeptide(L)'
;HLQAVADLEERSTRAREAMSRVTATAEAIRKEGIAVEIISAGGTGTYNITGDYPGVTEVQAGSYVLMDASYRKVLHDFDLAGTILSTVISRGAPDRAVLDCGMKAMSSDQWPPLVLGFPGIEVSGISDEHLSVQLTDSDSRQLRPGDQVELVPAHNDTTVHLHSHLFAMRSGQLETVWEV
;
A
#
# COMPACT_ATOMS: atom_id res chain seq x y z
N HIS A 1 -4.24 -0.31 12.87
CA HIS A 1 -4.55 1.12 12.69
C HIS A 1 -3.42 2.04 13.17
N LEU A 2 -2.60 1.64 14.14
CA LEU A 2 -1.45 2.45 14.58
C LEU A 2 -0.39 2.61 13.50
N GLN A 3 -0.30 1.69 12.57
CA GLN A 3 0.68 1.65 11.49
C GLN A 3 0.58 2.84 10.52
N ALA A 4 -0.59 3.47 10.43
CA ALA A 4 -0.85 4.60 9.53
C ALA A 4 -0.82 5.98 10.23
N VAL A 5 -0.42 6.04 11.50
CA VAL A 5 -0.23 7.32 12.20
C VAL A 5 0.95 8.05 11.56
N ALA A 6 0.70 9.24 11.00
CA ALA A 6 1.69 9.96 10.19
C ALA A 6 2.89 10.44 11.02
N ASP A 7 2.63 11.00 12.18
CA ASP A 7 3.69 11.44 13.09
C ASP A 7 4.44 10.25 13.68
N LEU A 8 5.74 10.19 13.49
CA LEU A 8 6.59 9.07 13.91
C LEU A 8 6.68 8.96 15.44
N GLU A 9 6.74 10.07 16.16
CA GLU A 9 6.86 10.07 17.61
C GLU A 9 5.55 9.57 18.25
N GLU A 10 4.41 10.07 17.76
CA GLU A 10 3.09 9.58 18.19
C GLU A 10 2.92 8.10 17.86
N ARG A 11 3.25 7.70 16.62
CA ARG A 11 3.20 6.29 16.20
C ARG A 11 4.04 5.38 17.08
N SER A 12 5.27 5.82 17.38
CA SER A 12 6.20 5.07 18.24
C SER A 12 5.68 4.94 19.67
N THR A 13 5.24 6.03 20.26
CA THR A 13 4.70 6.05 21.62
C THR A 13 3.51 5.12 21.75
N ARG A 14 2.51 5.25 20.88
CA ARG A 14 1.29 4.44 20.89
C ARG A 14 1.56 2.96 20.60
N ALA A 15 2.49 2.66 19.68
CA ALA A 15 2.88 1.28 19.41
C ALA A 15 3.56 0.64 20.62
N ARG A 16 4.48 1.34 21.29
CA ARG A 16 5.15 0.85 22.51
C ARG A 16 4.16 0.66 23.66
N GLU A 17 3.19 1.54 23.85
CA GLU A 17 2.10 1.38 24.82
C GLU A 17 1.25 0.13 24.50
N ALA A 18 0.93 -0.11 23.26
CA ALA A 18 0.20 -1.32 22.86
C ALA A 18 1.04 -2.57 23.16
N MET A 19 2.34 -2.58 22.85
CA MET A 19 3.22 -3.71 23.13
C MET A 19 3.40 -3.98 24.63
N SER A 20 3.43 -2.94 25.46
CA SER A 20 3.50 -3.12 26.92
C SER A 20 2.30 -3.89 27.47
N ARG A 21 1.11 -3.65 26.91
CA ARG A 21 -0.12 -4.39 27.28
C ARG A 21 -0.08 -5.83 26.80
N VAL A 22 0.39 -6.06 25.56
CA VAL A 22 0.51 -7.40 24.98
C VAL A 22 1.48 -8.26 25.81
N THR A 23 2.67 -7.73 26.11
CA THR A 23 3.68 -8.45 26.87
C THR A 23 3.25 -8.68 28.34
N ALA A 24 2.60 -7.70 28.97
CA ALA A 24 2.02 -7.87 30.31
C ALA A 24 0.92 -8.96 30.33
N THR A 25 0.11 -9.04 29.28
CA THR A 25 -0.91 -10.11 29.15
C THR A 25 -0.23 -11.48 29.00
N ALA A 26 0.80 -11.58 28.17
CA ALA A 26 1.57 -12.82 28.02
C ALA A 26 2.19 -13.28 29.35
N GLU A 27 2.74 -12.35 30.14
CA GLU A 27 3.28 -12.65 31.47
C GLU A 27 2.19 -13.10 32.46
N ALA A 28 1.00 -12.51 32.42
CA ALA A 28 -0.13 -12.94 33.24
C ALA A 28 -0.55 -14.38 32.89
N ILE A 29 -0.61 -14.72 31.59
CA ILE A 29 -0.93 -16.07 31.10
C ILE A 29 0.15 -17.08 31.59
N ARG A 30 1.42 -16.73 31.49
CA ARG A 30 2.53 -17.56 31.95
C ARG A 30 2.48 -17.85 33.45
N LYS A 31 2.03 -16.89 34.26
CA LYS A 31 1.85 -17.05 35.72
C LYS A 31 0.79 -18.09 36.07
N GLU A 32 -0.20 -18.27 35.20
CA GLU A 32 -1.23 -19.33 35.33
C GLU A 32 -0.72 -20.71 34.85
N GLY A 33 0.56 -20.85 34.52
CA GLY A 33 1.18 -22.11 34.10
C GLY A 33 0.97 -22.43 32.61
N ILE A 34 0.46 -21.48 31.81
CA ILE A 34 0.25 -21.65 30.38
C ILE A 34 1.47 -21.11 29.62
N ALA A 35 2.08 -21.93 28.78
CA ALA A 35 3.23 -21.52 27.97
C ALA A 35 2.79 -20.49 26.89
N VAL A 36 3.52 -19.39 26.77
CA VAL A 36 3.39 -18.42 25.68
C VAL A 36 4.77 -18.26 25.06
N GLU A 37 4.99 -18.95 23.96
CA GLU A 37 6.28 -18.96 23.26
C GLU A 37 6.37 -17.85 22.23
N ILE A 38 5.26 -17.56 21.54
CA ILE A 38 5.19 -16.58 20.46
C ILE A 38 4.36 -15.38 20.91
N ILE A 39 4.92 -14.19 20.75
CA ILE A 39 4.23 -12.90 20.85
C ILE A 39 4.39 -12.25 19.50
N SER A 40 3.34 -12.40 18.66
CA SER A 40 3.28 -11.90 17.29
C SER A 40 2.48 -10.59 17.24
N ALA A 41 3.07 -9.54 16.69
CA ALA A 41 2.44 -8.22 16.71
C ALA A 41 3.03 -7.28 15.65
N GLY A 42 2.31 -6.15 15.42
CA GLY A 42 2.73 -5.12 14.50
C GLY A 42 2.53 -5.49 13.04
N GLY A 43 3.05 -4.67 12.16
CA GLY A 43 3.00 -4.84 10.72
C GLY A 43 3.94 -3.85 10.04
N THR A 44 3.80 -3.65 8.74
CA THR A 44 4.73 -2.84 7.93
C THR A 44 4.99 -1.44 8.50
N GLY A 45 3.96 -0.70 8.89
CA GLY A 45 4.13 0.68 9.38
C GLY A 45 4.76 0.83 10.77
N THR A 46 4.93 -0.28 11.49
CA THR A 46 5.52 -0.30 12.84
C THR A 46 6.58 -1.38 13.01
N TYR A 47 7.05 -1.99 11.92
CA TYR A 47 7.94 -3.16 11.96
C TYR A 47 9.19 -2.93 12.84
N ASN A 48 9.83 -1.77 12.69
CA ASN A 48 11.04 -1.39 13.43
C ASN A 48 10.77 -0.97 14.88
N ILE A 49 9.56 -0.51 15.19
CA ILE A 49 9.16 -0.12 16.55
C ILE A 49 8.74 -1.34 17.34
N THR A 50 7.87 -2.16 16.74
CA THR A 50 7.32 -3.37 17.38
C THR A 50 8.34 -4.48 17.47
N GLY A 51 9.15 -4.67 16.42
CA GLY A 51 10.21 -5.70 16.41
C GLY A 51 11.36 -5.42 17.38
N ASP A 52 11.58 -4.16 17.73
CA ASP A 52 12.57 -3.75 18.74
C ASP A 52 12.00 -3.78 20.18
N TYR A 53 10.71 -4.11 20.35
CA TYR A 53 10.10 -4.09 21.68
C TYR A 53 10.42 -5.39 22.46
N PRO A 54 10.97 -5.29 23.69
CA PRO A 54 11.33 -6.46 24.47
C PRO A 54 10.15 -7.39 24.71
N GLY A 55 10.33 -8.68 24.39
CA GLY A 55 9.31 -9.71 24.53
C GLY A 55 8.46 -9.97 23.29
N VAL A 56 8.49 -9.11 22.29
CA VAL A 56 7.94 -9.44 20.96
C VAL A 56 8.89 -10.42 20.27
N THR A 57 8.36 -11.51 19.74
CA THR A 57 9.15 -12.58 19.09
C THR A 57 8.92 -12.67 17.60
N GLU A 58 7.85 -12.03 17.09
CA GLU A 58 7.48 -12.08 15.69
C GLU A 58 6.79 -10.78 15.27
N VAL A 59 7.05 -10.33 14.02
CA VAL A 59 6.40 -9.18 13.40
C VAL A 59 5.61 -9.64 12.18
N GLN A 60 4.36 -9.19 12.06
CA GLN A 60 3.44 -9.54 10.97
C GLN A 60 3.50 -8.53 9.81
N ALA A 61 4.70 -8.17 9.37
CA ALA A 61 4.89 -7.27 8.25
C ALA A 61 4.71 -8.01 6.92
N GLY A 62 3.76 -7.58 6.09
CA GLY A 62 3.48 -8.18 4.78
C GLY A 62 3.53 -7.16 3.64
N SER A 63 2.85 -6.03 3.81
CA SER A 63 2.69 -5.01 2.75
C SER A 63 4.01 -4.40 2.26
N TYR A 64 5.11 -4.50 3.03
CA TYR A 64 6.44 -4.00 2.64
C TYR A 64 6.97 -4.63 1.34
N VAL A 65 6.52 -5.83 1.00
CA VAL A 65 6.97 -6.58 -0.20
C VAL A 65 6.60 -5.84 -1.49
N LEU A 66 5.40 -5.28 -1.53
CA LEU A 66 4.88 -4.53 -2.67
C LEU A 66 4.86 -3.02 -2.42
N MET A 67 4.72 -2.63 -1.16
CA MET A 67 4.39 -1.28 -0.69
C MET A 67 3.13 -0.73 -1.36
N ASP A 68 2.50 0.25 -0.75
CA ASP A 68 1.31 0.92 -1.28
C ASP A 68 1.32 2.43 -1.00
N ALA A 69 0.36 3.14 -1.59
CA ALA A 69 0.30 4.59 -1.45
C ALA A 69 -0.07 5.04 -0.03
N SER A 70 -0.71 4.21 0.78
CA SER A 70 -1.03 4.54 2.18
C SER A 70 0.20 4.41 3.08
N TYR A 71 0.94 3.30 2.99
CA TYR A 71 2.18 3.14 3.74
C TYR A 71 3.28 4.08 3.28
N ARG A 72 3.33 4.43 1.97
CA ARG A 72 4.30 5.40 1.46
C ARG A 72 4.23 6.77 2.13
N LYS A 73 3.07 7.15 2.67
CA LYS A 73 2.89 8.40 3.42
C LYS A 73 3.61 8.41 4.77
N VAL A 74 3.88 7.25 5.34
CA VAL A 74 4.41 7.09 6.71
C VAL A 74 5.74 6.35 6.78
N LEU A 75 6.16 5.68 5.70
CA LEU A 75 7.34 4.83 5.64
C LEU A 75 8.04 4.98 4.29
N HIS A 76 9.36 5.17 4.32
CA HIS A 76 10.20 5.35 3.12
C HIS A 76 11.35 4.34 3.03
N ASP A 77 11.34 3.32 3.90
CA ASP A 77 12.42 2.32 3.99
C ASP A 77 12.36 1.27 2.87
N PHE A 78 11.21 1.16 2.19
CA PHE A 78 10.98 0.18 1.12
C PHE A 78 10.49 0.88 -0.15
N ASP A 79 10.85 0.33 -1.31
CA ASP A 79 10.42 0.84 -2.61
C ASP A 79 8.99 0.41 -2.95
N LEU A 80 8.32 1.22 -3.79
CA LEU A 80 7.03 0.85 -4.39
C LEU A 80 7.29 -0.18 -5.50
N ALA A 81 6.82 -1.41 -5.32
CA ALA A 81 7.04 -2.52 -6.25
C ALA A 81 5.74 -3.08 -6.85
N GLY A 82 4.61 -2.91 -6.16
CA GLY A 82 3.29 -3.33 -6.67
C GLY A 82 2.60 -2.21 -7.43
N THR A 83 2.37 -2.40 -8.73
CA THR A 83 1.68 -1.42 -9.59
C THR A 83 0.59 -2.07 -10.43
N ILE A 84 -0.40 -1.27 -10.83
CA ILE A 84 -1.38 -1.59 -11.86
C ILE A 84 -1.02 -0.79 -13.11
N LEU A 85 -0.72 -1.47 -14.21
CA LEU A 85 -0.54 -0.81 -15.50
C LEU A 85 -1.91 -0.44 -16.07
N SER A 86 -2.10 0.82 -16.37
CA SER A 86 -3.36 1.36 -16.88
C SER A 86 -3.13 2.21 -18.12
N THR A 87 -4.13 2.25 -19.00
CA THR A 87 -4.08 2.99 -20.27
C THR A 87 -5.03 4.17 -20.23
N VAL A 88 -4.59 5.31 -20.74
CA VAL A 88 -5.49 6.45 -21.01
C VAL A 88 -6.43 6.09 -22.16
N ILE A 89 -7.72 6.01 -21.88
CA ILE A 89 -8.73 5.64 -22.89
C ILE A 89 -9.52 6.83 -23.41
N SER A 90 -9.55 7.95 -22.69
CA SER A 90 -10.29 9.13 -23.11
C SER A 90 -9.68 10.42 -22.58
N ARG A 91 -9.77 11.47 -23.40
CA ARG A 91 -9.40 12.87 -23.10
C ARG A 91 -10.57 13.77 -23.50
N GLY A 92 -11.61 13.78 -22.65
CA GLY A 92 -12.82 14.58 -22.92
C GLY A 92 -12.66 16.08 -22.68
N ALA A 93 -11.58 16.52 -22.01
CA ALA A 93 -11.24 17.93 -21.78
C ALA A 93 -9.70 18.07 -21.65
N PRO A 94 -9.15 19.29 -21.80
CA PRO A 94 -7.70 19.52 -21.71
C PRO A 94 -7.08 19.16 -20.35
N ASP A 95 -7.88 19.22 -19.29
CA ASP A 95 -7.49 19.01 -17.90
C ASP A 95 -8.02 17.70 -17.29
N ARG A 96 -8.62 16.83 -18.13
CA ARG A 96 -9.21 15.57 -17.66
C ARG A 96 -8.87 14.39 -18.55
N ALA A 97 -8.59 13.26 -17.94
CA ALA A 97 -8.45 11.97 -18.62
C ALA A 97 -9.25 10.88 -17.91
N VAL A 98 -9.47 9.78 -18.61
CA VAL A 98 -10.05 8.55 -18.09
C VAL A 98 -9.09 7.41 -18.37
N LEU A 99 -8.84 6.60 -17.36
CA LEU A 99 -8.00 5.40 -17.40
C LEU A 99 -8.88 4.14 -17.37
N ASP A 100 -8.39 3.04 -17.93
CA ASP A 100 -9.07 1.73 -17.98
C ASP A 100 -8.90 0.89 -16.68
N CYS A 101 -8.53 1.51 -15.59
CA CYS A 101 -8.42 0.89 -14.28
C CYS A 101 -9.60 1.34 -13.39
N GLY A 102 -10.45 0.40 -12.99
CA GLY A 102 -11.55 0.64 -12.04
C GLY A 102 -11.49 -0.28 -10.83
N MET A 103 -12.60 -0.34 -10.07
CA MET A 103 -12.70 -1.16 -8.85
C MET A 103 -12.49 -2.66 -9.08
N LYS A 104 -12.67 -3.15 -10.30
CA LYS A 104 -12.38 -4.54 -10.66
C LYS A 104 -10.90 -4.87 -10.78
N ALA A 105 -10.05 -3.85 -10.96
CA ALA A 105 -8.60 -4.01 -11.05
C ALA A 105 -7.87 -3.48 -9.82
N MET A 106 -8.47 -2.57 -9.07
CA MET A 106 -7.84 -1.93 -7.91
C MET A 106 -8.89 -1.62 -6.83
N SER A 107 -8.59 -2.01 -5.60
CA SER A 107 -9.47 -1.71 -4.46
C SER A 107 -9.54 -0.20 -4.17
N SER A 108 -10.69 0.24 -3.71
CA SER A 108 -10.95 1.60 -3.24
C SER A 108 -11.27 1.70 -1.74
N ASP A 109 -10.98 0.65 -0.97
CA ASP A 109 -11.20 0.63 0.48
C ASP A 109 -10.32 1.64 1.22
N GLN A 110 -9.16 1.97 0.66
CA GLN A 110 -8.35 3.14 0.98
C GLN A 110 -8.18 4.00 -0.27
N TRP A 111 -8.01 5.31 -0.10
CA TRP A 111 -8.05 6.26 -1.22
C TRP A 111 -7.20 7.51 -0.96
N PRO A 112 -6.62 8.14 -1.98
CA PRO A 112 -6.53 7.76 -3.40
C PRO A 112 -5.29 6.88 -3.70
N PRO A 113 -5.23 6.20 -4.86
CA PRO A 113 -4.01 5.61 -5.40
C PRO A 113 -3.01 6.72 -5.82
N LEU A 114 -1.75 6.34 -6.01
CA LEU A 114 -0.69 7.22 -6.51
C LEU A 114 -0.42 6.89 -7.99
N VAL A 115 -0.28 7.91 -8.83
CA VAL A 115 0.16 7.75 -10.22
C VAL A 115 1.67 7.97 -10.29
N LEU A 116 2.43 6.96 -10.68
CA LEU A 116 3.89 7.05 -10.77
C LEU A 116 4.34 7.93 -11.93
N GLY A 117 5.35 8.74 -11.68
CA GLY A 117 5.97 9.57 -12.71
C GLY A 117 5.17 10.83 -13.11
N PHE A 118 3.96 10.99 -12.61
CA PHE A 118 3.09 12.13 -12.95
C PHE A 118 2.51 12.79 -11.69
N PRO A 119 3.27 13.64 -11.01
CA PRO A 119 2.80 14.32 -9.80
C PRO A 119 1.59 15.25 -10.06
N GLY A 120 1.40 15.70 -11.31
CA GLY A 120 0.26 16.51 -11.73
C GLY A 120 -0.98 15.70 -12.10
N ILE A 121 -1.06 14.42 -11.80
CA ILE A 121 -2.29 13.63 -11.94
C ILE A 121 -2.96 13.47 -10.57
N GLU A 122 -4.15 14.02 -10.46
CA GLU A 122 -5.00 13.89 -9.28
C GLU A 122 -6.18 12.97 -9.60
N VAL A 123 -6.33 11.91 -8.84
CA VAL A 123 -7.44 10.98 -9.02
C VAL A 123 -8.72 11.61 -8.47
N SER A 124 -9.74 11.75 -9.33
CA SER A 124 -10.99 12.44 -9.02
C SER A 124 -12.19 11.51 -8.86
N GLY A 125 -12.11 10.26 -9.29
CA GLY A 125 -13.19 9.29 -9.12
C GLY A 125 -12.86 7.93 -9.69
N ILE A 126 -13.55 6.91 -9.21
CA ILE A 126 -13.44 5.52 -9.66
C ILE A 126 -14.83 4.94 -9.88
N SER A 127 -14.97 4.16 -10.94
CA SER A 127 -16.11 3.30 -11.20
C SER A 127 -15.68 1.85 -11.34
N ASP A 128 -16.56 0.95 -11.76
CA ASP A 128 -16.24 -0.47 -11.90
C ASP A 128 -15.02 -0.73 -12.80
N GLU A 129 -14.94 -0.03 -13.93
CA GLU A 129 -13.96 -0.26 -14.99
C GLU A 129 -13.01 0.94 -15.23
N HIS A 130 -13.30 2.11 -14.66
CA HIS A 130 -12.62 3.34 -15.06
C HIS A 130 -12.18 4.19 -13.86
N LEU A 131 -11.07 4.89 -14.05
CA LEU A 131 -10.54 5.89 -13.14
C LEU A 131 -10.57 7.26 -13.83
N SER A 132 -11.23 8.23 -13.21
CA SER A 132 -11.21 9.62 -13.66
C SER A 132 -10.10 10.39 -12.99
N VAL A 133 -9.34 11.16 -13.77
CA VAL A 133 -8.21 11.95 -13.26
C VAL A 133 -8.26 13.39 -13.76
N GLN A 134 -7.82 14.32 -12.91
CA GLN A 134 -7.52 15.71 -13.26
C GLN A 134 -6.04 15.83 -13.61
N LEU A 135 -5.73 16.64 -14.62
CA LEU A 135 -4.38 16.89 -15.14
C LEU A 135 -4.01 18.32 -14.81
N THR A 136 -3.20 18.49 -13.77
CA THR A 136 -3.00 19.81 -13.16
C THR A 136 -1.75 20.54 -13.68
N ASP A 137 -0.78 19.80 -14.24
CA ASP A 137 0.46 20.37 -14.76
C ASP A 137 0.64 20.18 -16.29
N SER A 138 1.72 20.74 -16.84
CA SER A 138 2.02 20.67 -18.28
C SER A 138 2.31 19.27 -18.77
N ASP A 139 2.98 18.46 -17.95
CA ASP A 139 3.44 17.13 -18.33
C ASP A 139 2.29 16.13 -18.35
N SER A 140 1.46 16.12 -17.33
CA SER A 140 0.24 15.30 -17.29
C SER A 140 -0.73 15.65 -18.44
N ARG A 141 -0.81 16.94 -18.83
CA ARG A 141 -1.64 17.39 -19.95
C ARG A 141 -1.16 16.93 -21.34
N GLN A 142 0.06 16.41 -21.45
CA GLN A 142 0.57 15.83 -22.71
C GLN A 142 0.05 14.41 -22.95
N LEU A 143 -0.43 13.71 -21.95
CA LEU A 143 -0.97 12.36 -22.10
C LEU A 143 -2.06 12.30 -23.18
N ARG A 144 -2.05 11.23 -23.94
CA ARG A 144 -2.98 10.95 -25.05
C ARG A 144 -3.67 9.61 -24.84
N PRO A 145 -4.84 9.38 -25.41
CA PRO A 145 -5.40 8.03 -25.50
C PRO A 145 -4.38 7.04 -26.10
N GLY A 146 -4.16 5.93 -25.43
CA GLY A 146 -3.15 4.92 -25.73
C GLY A 146 -1.87 5.02 -24.88
N ASP A 147 -1.62 6.15 -24.22
CA ASP A 147 -0.49 6.25 -23.29
C ASP A 147 -0.74 5.40 -22.03
N GLN A 148 0.31 4.81 -21.51
CA GLN A 148 0.25 3.98 -20.32
C GLN A 148 0.79 4.73 -19.10
N VAL A 149 0.18 4.47 -17.95
CA VAL A 149 0.59 4.97 -16.64
C VAL A 149 0.57 3.84 -15.63
N GLU A 150 1.43 3.91 -14.64
CA GLU A 150 1.46 2.97 -13.54
C GLU A 150 0.78 3.59 -12.30
N LEU A 151 -0.14 2.83 -11.73
CA LEU A 151 -0.87 3.20 -10.52
C LEU A 151 -0.38 2.36 -9.34
N VAL A 152 -0.01 3.01 -8.25
CA VAL A 152 0.24 2.33 -6.98
C VAL A 152 -1.08 2.29 -6.22
N PRO A 153 -1.64 1.11 -5.91
CA PRO A 153 -2.84 1.01 -5.11
C PRO A 153 -2.68 1.70 -3.75
N ALA A 154 -3.77 2.23 -3.22
CA ALA A 154 -3.77 2.76 -1.86
C ALA A 154 -3.68 1.66 -0.81
N HIS A 155 -4.10 0.42 -1.16
CA HIS A 155 -4.05 -0.76 -0.30
C HIS A 155 -3.80 -2.01 -1.15
N ASN A 156 -2.65 -2.64 -0.98
CA ASN A 156 -2.28 -3.80 -1.78
C ASN A 156 -3.05 -5.07 -1.39
N ASP A 157 -3.31 -5.30 -0.11
CA ASP A 157 -3.92 -6.54 0.38
C ASP A 157 -5.27 -6.80 -0.31
N THR A 158 -6.11 -5.77 -0.38
CA THR A 158 -7.42 -5.82 -1.04
C THR A 158 -7.35 -5.70 -2.56
N THR A 159 -6.23 -5.26 -3.12
CA THR A 159 -6.02 -5.20 -4.57
C THR A 159 -5.49 -6.51 -5.12
N VAL A 160 -4.51 -7.13 -4.48
CA VAL A 160 -3.88 -8.38 -4.96
C VAL A 160 -4.90 -9.49 -5.15
N HIS A 161 -5.85 -9.67 -4.24
CA HIS A 161 -6.86 -10.72 -4.35
C HIS A 161 -7.86 -10.55 -5.51
N LEU A 162 -7.87 -9.38 -6.19
CA LEU A 162 -8.66 -9.18 -7.41
C LEU A 162 -7.99 -9.81 -8.65
N HIS A 163 -6.74 -10.22 -8.52
CA HIS A 163 -5.93 -10.76 -9.60
C HIS A 163 -5.58 -12.23 -9.34
N SER A 164 -5.48 -13.03 -10.41
CA SER A 164 -5.02 -14.40 -10.34
C SER A 164 -3.50 -14.55 -10.55
N HIS A 165 -2.85 -13.50 -11.04
CA HIS A 165 -1.42 -13.53 -11.37
C HIS A 165 -0.78 -12.18 -11.09
N LEU A 166 0.52 -12.22 -10.70
CA LEU A 166 1.41 -11.08 -10.64
C LEU A 166 2.51 -11.26 -11.69
N PHE A 167 2.77 -10.22 -12.46
CA PHE A 167 3.79 -10.19 -13.51
C PHE A 167 5.05 -9.51 -12.96
N ALA A 168 6.11 -10.30 -12.68
CA ALA A 168 7.36 -9.75 -12.19
C ALA A 168 8.16 -9.14 -13.34
N MET A 169 8.33 -7.83 -13.28
CA MET A 169 9.05 -7.04 -14.30
C MET A 169 10.37 -6.53 -13.75
N ARG A 170 11.42 -6.56 -14.57
CA ARG A 170 12.71 -5.91 -14.28
C ARG A 170 13.24 -5.24 -15.54
N SER A 171 13.59 -3.97 -15.45
CA SER A 171 14.10 -3.18 -16.57
C SER A 171 13.23 -3.28 -17.85
N GLY A 172 11.90 -3.29 -17.67
CA GLY A 172 10.93 -3.39 -18.75
C GLY A 172 10.75 -4.79 -19.35
N GLN A 173 11.36 -5.83 -18.77
CA GLN A 173 11.23 -7.22 -19.23
C GLN A 173 10.49 -8.08 -18.21
N LEU A 174 9.63 -8.96 -18.68
CA LEU A 174 8.96 -9.95 -17.86
C LEU A 174 9.97 -11.03 -17.43
N GLU A 175 10.21 -11.17 -16.14
CA GLU A 175 11.08 -12.22 -15.58
C GLU A 175 10.30 -13.51 -15.27
N THR A 176 9.14 -13.35 -14.66
CA THR A 176 8.29 -14.50 -14.30
C THR A 176 6.85 -14.05 -14.01
N VAL A 177 5.96 -15.03 -13.91
CA VAL A 177 4.56 -14.85 -13.51
C VAL A 177 4.31 -15.70 -12.27
N TRP A 178 3.76 -15.08 -11.23
CA TRP A 178 3.36 -15.78 -10.01
C TRP A 178 1.83 -15.91 -9.96
N GLU A 179 1.35 -17.06 -9.57
CA GLU A 179 -0.06 -17.26 -9.20
C GLU A 179 -0.33 -16.64 -7.82
N VAL A 180 -1.51 -16.04 -7.64
CA VAL A 180 -1.98 -15.44 -6.39
C VAL A 180 -2.87 -16.41 -5.64
#